data_bc95868236c945892902b9db86c184d9
#
_entry.id   bc95868236c945892902b9db86c184d9
#
_cell.length_a   1.000
_cell.length_b   1.000
_cell.length_c   1.000
_cell.angle_alpha   90.00
_cell.angle_beta   90.00
_cell.angle_gamma   90.00
#
_symmetry.space_group_name_H-M   'P 1'
#
loop_
_entity.id
_entity.type
_entity.pdbx_description
1 polymer ?
#
loop_
_entity_poly.entity_id
_entity_poly.type
_entity_poly.pdbx_seq_one_letter_code
_entity_poly.pdbx_strand_id
1 'polypeptide(L)'
;GIRNPELPDLPTLKEQGFGDGGSFSWFAMFAPKGTPAPIVSKMADAVRQVLEAPEVKAKLQLSALYPNYEDPATFAKSVKTDAETLRNVIQQEGIKLE
;
A
#
# COMPACT_ATOMS: atom_id res chain seq x y z
N GLY A 1 3.64 -9.60 -6.88
CA GLY A 1 2.19 -9.62 -6.65
C GLY A 1 1.75 -10.90 -5.95
N ILE A 2 0.76 -10.79 -5.12
CA ILE A 2 0.15 -11.90 -4.39
C ILE A 2 -1.25 -12.09 -4.96
N ARG A 3 -1.68 -13.34 -5.15
CA ARG A 3 -3.05 -13.66 -5.58
C ARG A 3 -4.07 -13.15 -4.57
N ASN A 4 -5.23 -12.70 -5.04
CA ASN A 4 -6.32 -12.29 -4.16
C ASN A 4 -6.82 -13.51 -3.36
N PRO A 5 -6.90 -13.44 -2.02
CA PRO A 5 -7.37 -14.55 -1.19
C PRO A 5 -8.79 -15.01 -1.51
N GLU A 6 -9.64 -14.12 -2.01
CA GLU A 6 -11.02 -14.45 -2.42
C GLU A 6 -11.10 -15.09 -3.82
N LEU A 7 -10.03 -14.96 -4.61
CA LEU A 7 -9.93 -15.50 -5.97
C LEU A 7 -8.61 -16.30 -6.11
N PRO A 8 -8.43 -17.37 -5.35
CA PRO A 8 -7.15 -18.09 -5.29
C PRO A 8 -6.76 -18.74 -6.61
N ASP A 9 -7.72 -19.05 -7.46
CA ASP A 9 -7.50 -19.67 -8.77
C ASP A 9 -7.17 -18.63 -9.87
N LEU A 10 -7.32 -17.33 -9.58
CA LEU A 10 -6.99 -16.28 -10.52
C LEU A 10 -5.49 -15.95 -10.44
N PRO A 11 -4.71 -16.23 -11.50
CA PRO A 11 -3.29 -15.94 -11.51
C PRO A 11 -3.02 -14.44 -11.55
N THR A 12 -1.90 -14.01 -10.96
CA THR A 12 -1.46 -12.62 -11.03
C THR A 12 -0.96 -12.26 -12.43
N LEU A 13 -0.89 -10.97 -12.74
CA LEU A 13 -0.30 -10.49 -14.00
C LEU A 13 1.15 -10.98 -14.16
N LYS A 14 1.90 -11.03 -13.07
CA LYS A 14 3.27 -11.55 -13.07
C LYS A 14 3.33 -13.02 -13.47
N GLU A 15 2.43 -13.86 -12.94
CA GLU A 15 2.34 -15.27 -13.31
C GLU A 15 1.94 -15.49 -14.77
N GLN A 16 1.26 -14.52 -15.36
CA GLN A 16 0.87 -14.51 -16.76
C GLN A 16 1.91 -13.87 -17.68
N GLY A 17 3.06 -13.44 -17.16
CA GLY A 17 4.17 -12.90 -17.95
C GLY A 17 4.09 -11.40 -18.25
N PHE A 18 3.19 -10.65 -17.60
CA PHE A 18 3.03 -9.21 -17.79
C PHE A 18 3.89 -8.34 -16.85
N GLY A 19 4.94 -8.91 -16.26
CA GLY A 19 5.80 -8.22 -15.31
C GLY A 19 5.14 -8.03 -13.96
N ASP A 20 5.62 -7.10 -13.16
CA ASP A 20 5.06 -6.84 -11.81
C ASP A 20 3.72 -6.08 -11.84
N GLY A 21 3.23 -5.80 -13.00
CA GLY A 21 1.86 -5.46 -13.37
C GLY A 21 1.08 -4.51 -12.48
N GLY A 22 1.48 -3.27 -12.41
CA GLY A 22 0.61 -2.21 -11.98
C GLY A 22 0.84 -1.71 -10.56
N SER A 23 0.34 -0.52 -10.34
CA SER A 23 0.28 0.11 -9.03
C SER A 23 -0.96 -0.36 -8.27
N PHE A 24 -0.81 -0.54 -6.96
CA PHE A 24 -1.94 -0.79 -6.07
C PHE A 24 -2.39 0.52 -5.43
N SER A 25 -3.69 0.67 -5.23
CA SER A 25 -4.20 1.69 -4.34
C SER A 25 -3.89 1.32 -2.90
N TRP A 26 -3.52 2.31 -2.11
CA TRP A 26 -3.23 2.11 -0.69
C TRP A 26 -3.76 3.28 0.14
N PHE A 27 -3.97 3.02 1.42
CA PHE A 27 -4.35 4.02 2.40
C PHE A 27 -3.26 4.10 3.47
N ALA A 28 -2.97 5.29 3.93
CA ALA A 28 -1.94 5.51 4.93
C ALA A 28 -2.29 6.64 5.90
N MET A 29 -1.64 6.61 7.05
CA MET A 29 -1.67 7.71 8.01
C MET A 29 -0.35 8.47 7.95
N PHE A 30 -0.44 9.78 8.03
CA PHE A 30 0.71 10.68 8.04
C PHE A 30 0.68 11.58 9.27
N ALA A 31 1.84 11.89 9.79
CA ALA A 31 2.03 12.89 10.84
C ALA A 31 2.61 14.17 10.26
N PRO A 32 2.34 15.34 10.87
CA PRO A 32 2.99 16.59 10.47
C PRO A 32 4.52 16.49 10.54
N LYS A 33 5.18 17.26 9.69
CA LYS A 33 6.65 17.39 9.76
C LYS A 33 7.07 17.86 11.16
N GLY A 34 8.11 17.23 11.71
CA GLY A 34 8.62 17.57 13.04
C GLY A 34 7.92 16.85 14.20
N THR A 35 6.96 15.97 13.92
CA THR A 35 6.39 15.12 14.97
C THR A 35 7.49 14.26 15.60
N PRO A 36 7.62 14.24 16.95
CA PRO A 36 8.66 13.47 17.61
C PRO A 36 8.63 11.99 17.27
N ALA A 37 9.79 11.38 17.05
CA ALA A 37 9.91 9.97 16.68
C ALA A 37 9.19 9.00 17.63
N PRO A 38 9.23 9.18 18.99
CA PRO A 38 8.48 8.31 19.90
C PRO A 38 6.97 8.33 19.67
N ILE A 39 6.40 9.47 19.27
CA ILE A 39 4.96 9.59 18.96
C ILE A 39 4.63 8.85 17.68
N VAL A 40 5.43 9.02 16.63
CA VAL A 40 5.27 8.30 15.37
C VAL A 40 5.35 6.78 15.58
N SER A 41 6.33 6.32 16.37
CA SER A 41 6.51 4.90 16.71
C SER A 41 5.30 4.34 17.46
N LYS A 42 4.78 5.05 18.45
CA LYS A 42 3.61 4.65 19.23
C LYS A 42 2.36 4.53 18.36
N MET A 43 2.14 5.49 17.47
CA MET A 43 1.02 5.45 16.53
C MET A 43 1.17 4.31 15.52
N ALA A 44 2.36 4.07 15.01
CA ALA A 44 2.64 2.98 14.10
C ALA A 44 2.35 1.60 14.74
N ASP A 45 2.77 1.40 16.00
CA ASP A 45 2.48 0.19 16.74
C ASP A 45 0.97 0.01 16.99
N ALA A 46 0.26 1.08 17.29
CA ALA A 46 -1.19 1.04 17.46
C ALA A 46 -1.90 0.65 16.15
N VAL A 47 -1.49 1.22 15.03
CA VAL A 47 -2.02 0.87 13.69
C VAL A 47 -1.75 -0.60 13.37
N ARG A 48 -0.54 -1.09 13.63
CA ARG A 48 -0.18 -2.49 13.43
C ARG A 48 -1.11 -3.42 14.21
N GLN A 49 -1.29 -3.16 15.50
CA GLN A 49 -2.16 -3.97 16.36
C GLN A 49 -3.62 -3.96 15.89
N VAL A 50 -4.13 -2.82 15.47
CA VAL A 50 -5.49 -2.70 14.92
C VAL A 50 -5.64 -3.52 13.64
N LEU A 51 -4.67 -3.46 12.74
CA LEU A 51 -4.70 -4.21 11.48
C LEU A 51 -4.55 -5.73 11.67
N GLU A 52 -3.97 -6.17 12.78
CA GLU A 52 -3.86 -7.58 13.14
C GLU A 52 -5.15 -8.15 13.75
N ALA A 53 -6.04 -7.29 14.24
CA ALA A 53 -7.31 -7.71 14.85
C ALA A 53 -8.22 -8.39 13.83
N PRO A 54 -8.73 -9.62 14.13
CA PRO A 54 -9.56 -10.38 13.18
C PRO A 54 -10.83 -9.65 12.74
N GLU A 55 -11.46 -8.94 13.65
CA GLU A 55 -12.68 -8.16 13.40
C GLU A 55 -12.44 -6.99 12.44
N VAL A 56 -11.26 -6.35 12.54
CA VAL A 56 -10.85 -5.27 11.63
C VAL A 56 -10.54 -5.83 10.25
N LYS A 57 -9.82 -6.95 10.18
CA LYS A 57 -9.55 -7.65 8.91
C LYS A 57 -10.85 -8.01 8.18
N ALA A 58 -11.81 -8.59 8.90
CA ALA A 58 -13.10 -8.94 8.32
C ALA A 58 -13.85 -7.73 7.77
N LYS A 59 -13.87 -6.61 8.50
CA LYS A 59 -14.51 -5.37 8.03
C LYS A 59 -13.82 -4.78 6.80
N LEU A 60 -12.50 -4.80 6.76
CA LEU A 60 -11.74 -4.30 5.62
C LEU A 60 -11.97 -5.16 4.38
N GLN A 61 -12.02 -6.48 4.53
CA GLN A 61 -12.31 -7.39 3.43
C GLN A 61 -13.68 -7.15 2.78
N LEU A 62 -14.70 -6.77 3.56
CA LEU A 62 -16.01 -6.39 3.02
C LEU A 62 -15.93 -5.19 2.05
N SER A 63 -14.90 -4.37 2.18
CA SER A 63 -14.61 -3.24 1.29
C SER A 63 -13.53 -3.54 0.26
N ALA A 64 -13.20 -4.82 0.06
CA ALA A 64 -12.10 -5.29 -0.79
C ALA A 64 -10.74 -4.68 -0.42
N LEU A 65 -10.55 -4.34 0.86
CA LEU A 65 -9.30 -3.84 1.41
C LEU A 65 -8.58 -4.95 2.17
N TYR A 66 -7.30 -5.12 1.90
CA TYR A 66 -6.47 -6.15 2.54
C TYR A 66 -5.38 -5.47 3.37
N PRO A 67 -5.33 -5.74 4.68
CA PRO A 67 -4.29 -5.17 5.53
C PRO A 67 -2.89 -5.55 5.03
N ASN A 68 -2.05 -4.55 4.88
CA ASN A 68 -0.63 -4.70 4.54
C ASN A 68 0.16 -3.66 5.33
N TYR A 69 0.47 -3.97 6.58
CA TYR A 69 1.22 -3.06 7.42
C TYR A 69 2.65 -2.90 6.93
N GLU A 70 3.06 -1.67 6.76
CA GLU A 70 4.46 -1.29 6.58
C GLU A 70 4.86 -0.34 7.71
N ASP A 71 6.01 -0.58 8.33
CA ASP A 71 6.58 0.36 9.30
C ASP A 71 6.94 1.71 8.65
N PRO A 72 7.09 2.79 9.44
CA PRO A 72 7.34 4.12 8.88
C PRO A 72 8.53 4.21 7.92
N ALA A 73 9.63 3.52 8.20
CA ALA A 73 10.83 3.55 7.36
C ALA A 73 10.62 2.80 6.05
N THR A 74 10.00 1.63 6.10
CA THR A 74 9.66 0.83 4.92
C THR A 74 8.64 1.57 4.06
N PHE A 75 7.60 2.14 4.67
CA PHE A 75 6.57 2.88 3.95
C PHE A 75 7.13 4.14 3.28
N ALA A 76 8.04 4.86 3.91
CA ALA A 76 8.70 6.01 3.29
C ALA A 76 9.43 5.64 1.98
N LYS A 77 10.06 4.46 1.94
CA LYS A 77 10.69 3.94 0.72
C LYS A 77 9.64 3.56 -0.34
N SER A 78 8.57 2.90 0.07
CA SER A 78 7.47 2.52 -0.82
C SER A 78 6.84 3.75 -1.48
N VAL A 79 6.55 4.81 -0.72
CA VAL A 79 6.01 6.08 -1.25
C VAL A 79 6.95 6.69 -2.28
N LYS A 80 8.24 6.70 -2.00
CA LYS A 80 9.24 7.24 -2.92
C LYS A 80 9.27 6.46 -4.24
N THR A 81 9.31 5.13 -4.15
CA THR A 81 9.32 4.24 -5.32
C THR A 81 8.04 4.39 -6.15
N ASP A 82 6.88 4.43 -5.50
CA ASP A 82 5.60 4.63 -6.18
C ASP A 82 5.55 5.98 -6.89
N ALA A 83 6.01 7.04 -6.22
CA ALA A 83 6.06 8.38 -6.82
C ALA A 83 6.97 8.43 -8.06
N GLU A 84 8.12 7.77 -8.02
CA GLU A 84 9.03 7.67 -9.16
C GLU A 84 8.40 6.87 -10.32
N THR A 85 7.78 5.74 -10.02
CA THR A 85 7.10 4.90 -11.00
C THR A 85 5.98 5.65 -11.69
N LEU A 86 5.10 6.28 -10.93
CA LEU A 86 3.97 7.04 -11.47
C LEU A 86 4.44 8.25 -12.27
N ARG A 87 5.49 8.94 -11.81
CA ARG A 87 6.08 10.06 -12.56
C ARG A 87 6.59 9.60 -13.93
N ASN A 88 7.27 8.46 -13.98
CA ASN A 88 7.76 7.89 -15.23
C ASN A 88 6.61 7.55 -16.19
N VAL A 89 5.55 6.93 -15.69
CA VAL A 89 4.35 6.63 -16.48
C VAL A 89 3.71 7.91 -17.03
N ILE A 90 3.53 8.91 -16.17
CA ILE A 90 2.96 10.21 -16.57
C ILE A 90 3.79 10.87 -17.69
N GLN A 91 5.10 10.80 -17.57
CA GLN A 91 6.00 11.36 -18.60
C GLN A 91 5.97 10.57 -19.91
N GLN A 92 6.02 9.24 -19.84
CA GLN A 92 6.01 8.38 -21.00
C GLN A 92 4.71 8.44 -21.80
N GLU A 93 3.59 8.49 -21.07
CA GLU A 93 2.26 8.53 -21.68
C GLU A 93 1.77 9.98 -21.95
N GLY A 94 2.56 10.98 -21.61
CA GLY A 94 2.22 12.38 -21.87
C GLY A 94 0.96 12.86 -21.13
N ILE A 95 0.66 12.26 -19.97
CA ILE A 95 -0.52 12.59 -19.17
C ILE A 95 -0.37 14.01 -18.60
N LYS A 96 -1.37 14.84 -18.85
CA LYS A 96 -1.43 16.22 -18.32
C LYS A 96 -2.68 16.38 -17.48
N LEU A 97 -2.52 17.06 -16.35
CA LEU A 97 -3.65 17.55 -15.57
C LEU A 97 -4.19 18.82 -16.25
N GLU A 98 -5.43 18.76 -16.64
CA GLU A 98 -6.13 19.94 -17.13
C GLU A 98 -6.71 20.76 -15.97
#